data_5ba22ec5a9f37d30ee62a9e0d1a9faf0
#
_entry.id   5ba22ec5a9f37d30ee62a9e0d1a9faf0
#
_cell.length_a   1.000
_cell.length_b   1.000
_cell.length_c   1.000
_cell.angle_alpha   90.00
_cell.angle_beta   90.00
_cell.angle_gamma   90.00
#
_symmetry.space_group_name_H-M   'P 1'
#
loop_
_entity.id
_entity.type
_entity.pdbx_description
1 polymer ?
#
loop_
_entity_poly.entity_id
_entity_poly.type
_entity_poly.pdbx_seq_one_letter_code
_entity_poly.pdbx_strand_id
1 'polypeptide(L)'
;MASCGYALAANDLPDFSSDAVSRVIQGLVAGIGFIGGGAIVKEAGTVQGVATAASIWNTGAIGIAVAYGNLDIAITLAVINFLTLWCLTPMSESFRQSRDSQD
;
A
#
# COMPACT_ATOMS: atom_id res chain seq x y z
N MET A 1 2.03 7.84 7.02
CA MET A 1 2.83 8.64 7.97
C MET A 1 4.13 7.95 8.37
N ALA A 2 4.10 6.73 8.89
CA ALA A 2 5.31 6.04 9.35
C ALA A 2 6.39 5.89 8.26
N SER A 3 6.03 5.48 7.05
CA SER A 3 6.99 5.34 5.94
C SER A 3 7.67 6.66 5.56
N CYS A 4 6.92 7.76 5.60
CA CYS A 4 7.48 9.10 5.40
C CYS A 4 8.48 9.44 6.52
N GLY A 5 8.13 9.16 7.77
CA GLY A 5 9.01 9.38 8.92
C GLY A 5 10.31 8.59 8.83
N TYR A 6 10.26 7.32 8.48
CA TYR A 6 11.45 6.50 8.31
C TYR A 6 12.34 7.00 7.16
N ALA A 7 11.74 7.37 6.03
CA ALA A 7 12.49 7.89 4.89
C ALA A 7 13.19 9.23 5.21
N LEU A 8 12.49 10.13 5.92
CA LEU A 8 13.06 11.40 6.37
C LEU A 8 14.19 11.17 7.39
N ALA A 9 13.96 10.30 8.38
CA ALA A 9 14.98 9.99 9.38
C ALA A 9 16.24 9.40 8.75
N ALA A 10 16.08 8.54 7.75
CA ALA A 10 17.20 7.97 7.01
C ALA A 10 18.00 9.04 6.24
N ASN A 11 17.31 10.04 5.71
CA ASN A 11 17.95 11.11 4.93
C ASN A 11 18.72 12.12 5.79
N ASP A 12 18.32 12.27 7.07
CA ASP A 12 18.95 13.23 7.99
C ASP A 12 20.16 12.68 8.73
N LEU A 13 20.48 11.39 8.60
CA LEU A 13 21.62 10.80 9.26
C LEU A 13 22.93 11.23 8.56
N PRO A 14 23.89 11.82 9.30
CA PRO A 14 25.21 12.11 8.75
C PRO A 14 25.90 10.81 8.32
N ASP A 15 26.61 10.83 7.23
CA ASP A 15 27.31 9.69 6.61
C ASP A 15 26.39 8.58 6.04
N PHE A 16 25.11 8.85 5.80
CA PHE A 16 24.23 7.88 5.20
C PHE A 16 24.44 7.84 3.68
N SER A 17 25.07 6.77 3.21
CA SER A 17 25.29 6.53 1.78
C SER A 17 23.98 6.28 1.04
N SER A 18 23.96 6.49 -0.26
CA SER A 18 22.80 6.15 -1.12
C SER A 18 22.42 4.67 -1.01
N ASP A 19 23.38 3.80 -0.76
CA ASP A 19 23.15 2.37 -0.52
C ASP A 19 22.39 2.11 0.78
N ALA A 20 22.70 2.86 1.84
CA ALA A 20 22.01 2.74 3.11
C ALA A 20 20.54 3.22 2.99
N VAL A 21 20.29 4.31 2.28
CA VAL A 21 18.92 4.80 1.98
C VAL A 21 18.14 3.75 1.19
N SER A 22 18.75 3.15 0.18
CA SER A 22 18.11 2.09 -0.61
C SER A 22 17.72 0.90 0.25
N ARG A 23 18.53 0.52 1.22
CA ARG A 23 18.23 -0.57 2.17
C ARG A 23 17.06 -0.23 3.09
N VAL A 24 16.95 1.01 3.54
CA VAL A 24 15.80 1.46 4.33
C VAL A 24 14.51 1.39 3.51
N ILE A 25 14.55 1.85 2.26
CA ILE A 25 13.39 1.78 1.36
C ILE A 25 12.98 0.32 1.12
N GLN A 26 13.95 -0.57 0.86
CA GLN A 26 13.69 -2.01 0.70
C GLN A 26 13.03 -2.60 1.95
N GLY A 27 13.52 -2.23 3.13
CA GLY A 27 12.93 -2.66 4.39
C GLY A 27 11.50 -2.16 4.59
N LEU A 28 11.22 -0.91 4.22
CA LEU A 28 9.88 -0.34 4.25
C LEU A 28 8.92 -1.07 3.31
N VAL A 29 9.34 -1.30 2.07
CA VAL A 29 8.53 -2.01 1.07
C VAL A 29 8.19 -3.43 1.55
N ALA A 30 9.17 -4.15 2.08
CA ALA A 30 8.97 -5.50 2.61
C ALA A 30 8.07 -5.49 3.85
N GLY A 31 8.30 -4.57 4.79
CA GLY A 31 7.53 -4.46 6.03
C GLY A 31 6.06 -4.10 5.78
N ILE A 32 5.81 -3.16 4.90
CA ILE A 32 4.44 -2.77 4.52
C ILE A 32 3.76 -3.92 3.75
N GLY A 33 4.51 -4.65 2.93
CA GLY A 33 4.02 -5.85 2.25
C GLY A 33 3.56 -6.92 3.24
N PHE A 34 4.28 -7.10 4.35
CA PHE A 34 3.89 -8.01 5.43
C PHE A 34 2.57 -7.58 6.10
N ILE A 35 2.43 -6.30 6.42
CA ILE A 35 1.19 -5.74 6.99
C ILE A 35 0.03 -5.89 6.00
N GLY A 36 0.26 -5.55 4.73
CA GLY A 36 -0.73 -5.71 3.67
C GLY A 36 -1.15 -7.16 3.49
N GLY A 37 -0.18 -8.09 3.51
CA GLY A 37 -0.45 -9.51 3.44
C GLY A 37 -1.34 -10.01 4.57
N GLY A 38 -1.19 -9.43 5.76
CA GLY A 38 -2.05 -9.73 6.91
C GLY A 38 -3.52 -9.31 6.73
N ALA A 39 -3.80 -8.41 5.80
CA ALA A 39 -5.18 -8.01 5.47
C ALA A 39 -5.89 -8.99 4.52
N ILE A 40 -5.15 -9.92 3.92
CA ILE A 40 -5.71 -10.92 3.01
C ILE A 40 -6.23 -12.09 3.83
N VAL A 41 -7.51 -12.36 3.69
CA VAL A 41 -8.19 -13.45 4.41
C VAL A 41 -8.69 -14.48 3.40
N LYS A 42 -8.41 -15.75 3.67
CA LYS A 42 -8.96 -16.87 2.92
C LYS A 42 -10.01 -17.57 3.76
N GLU A 43 -11.24 -17.56 3.31
CA GLU A 43 -12.37 -18.16 3.98
C GLU A 43 -13.22 -18.94 2.98
N ALA A 44 -13.50 -20.21 3.29
CA ALA A 44 -14.34 -21.10 2.46
C ALA A 44 -13.93 -21.16 0.97
N GLY A 45 -12.62 -21.14 0.66
CA GLY A 45 -12.11 -21.14 -0.71
C GLY A 45 -12.15 -19.79 -1.43
N THR A 46 -12.58 -18.73 -0.75
CA THR A 46 -12.62 -17.36 -1.29
C THR A 46 -11.54 -16.51 -0.64
N VAL A 47 -10.77 -15.78 -1.45
CA VAL A 47 -9.75 -14.84 -0.98
C VAL A 47 -10.34 -13.43 -0.95
N GLN A 48 -10.22 -12.76 0.19
CA GLN A 48 -10.71 -11.40 0.41
C GLN A 48 -9.58 -10.50 0.88
N GLY A 49 -9.75 -9.20 0.66
CA GLY A 49 -8.82 -8.18 1.16
C GLY A 49 -7.60 -7.92 0.26
N VAL A 50 -7.57 -8.47 -0.95
CA VAL A 50 -6.42 -8.26 -1.87
C VAL A 50 -6.31 -6.79 -2.29
N ALA A 51 -7.43 -6.15 -2.64
CA ALA A 51 -7.45 -4.73 -3.00
C ALA A 51 -7.04 -3.85 -1.80
N THR A 52 -7.51 -4.20 -0.60
CA THR A 52 -7.13 -3.53 0.64
C THR A 52 -5.63 -3.70 0.92
N ALA A 53 -5.10 -4.89 0.76
CA ALA A 53 -3.68 -5.18 0.92
C ALA A 53 -2.81 -4.36 -0.05
N ALA A 54 -3.21 -4.30 -1.32
CA ALA A 54 -2.54 -3.49 -2.32
C ALA A 54 -2.58 -1.99 -1.98
N SER A 55 -3.68 -1.50 -1.43
CA SER A 55 -3.83 -0.11 -0.99
C SER A 55 -2.93 0.20 0.20
N ILE A 56 -2.83 -0.70 1.16
CA ILE A 56 -1.90 -0.56 2.30
C ILE A 56 -0.46 -0.47 1.78
N TRP A 57 -0.09 -1.33 0.85
CA TRP A 57 1.24 -1.33 0.26
C TRP A 57 1.52 -0.03 -0.51
N ASN A 58 0.56 0.46 -1.28
CA ASN A 58 0.65 1.73 -2.01
C ASN A 58 0.80 2.94 -1.06
N THR A 59 0.21 2.89 0.12
CA THR A 59 0.38 3.94 1.15
C THR A 59 1.85 4.11 1.54
N GLY A 60 2.62 3.03 1.55
CA GLY A 60 4.07 3.08 1.76
C GLY A 60 4.78 3.89 0.68
N ALA A 61 4.45 3.66 -0.59
CA ALA A 61 5.00 4.40 -1.72
C ALA A 61 4.66 5.90 -1.66
N ILE A 62 3.41 6.22 -1.30
CA ILE A 62 2.96 7.61 -1.11
C ILE A 62 3.79 8.29 -0.02
N GLY A 63 4.01 7.64 1.11
CA GLY A 63 4.81 8.17 2.21
C GLY A 63 6.26 8.44 1.82
N ILE A 64 6.88 7.54 1.08
CA ILE A 64 8.25 7.72 0.55
C ILE A 64 8.30 8.89 -0.43
N ALA A 65 7.34 9.00 -1.35
CA ALA A 65 7.26 10.09 -2.31
C ALA A 65 7.12 11.45 -1.61
N VAL A 66 6.30 11.55 -0.57
CA VAL A 66 6.17 12.76 0.25
C VAL A 66 7.49 13.11 0.93
N ALA A 67 8.20 12.13 1.47
CA ALA A 67 9.48 12.34 2.15
C ALA A 67 10.54 12.97 1.23
N TYR A 68 10.54 12.58 -0.04
CA TYR A 68 11.47 13.13 -1.05
C TYR A 68 10.95 14.37 -1.77
N GLY A 69 9.80 14.90 -1.35
CA GLY A 69 9.21 16.10 -1.95
C GLY A 69 8.56 15.88 -3.32
N ASN A 70 8.41 14.64 -3.75
CA ASN A 70 7.76 14.28 -5.01
C ASN A 70 6.23 14.23 -4.82
N LEU A 71 5.65 15.40 -4.59
CA LEU A 71 4.21 15.53 -4.33
C LEU A 71 3.35 15.16 -5.54
N ASP A 72 3.84 15.36 -6.73
CA ASP A 72 3.21 14.96 -7.99
C ASP A 72 2.98 13.43 -8.04
N ILE A 73 4.00 12.65 -7.68
CA ILE A 73 3.93 11.20 -7.60
C ILE A 73 2.98 10.78 -6.47
N ALA A 74 3.10 11.42 -5.29
CA ALA A 74 2.26 11.11 -4.13
C ALA A 74 0.78 11.35 -4.44
N ILE A 75 0.44 12.49 -5.04
CA ILE A 75 -0.94 12.83 -5.42
C ILE A 75 -1.46 11.89 -6.49
N THR A 76 -0.67 11.59 -7.52
CA THR A 76 -1.05 10.67 -8.60
C THR A 76 -1.37 9.28 -8.04
N LEU A 77 -0.50 8.73 -7.18
CA LEU A 77 -0.72 7.43 -6.55
C LEU A 77 -1.97 7.44 -5.66
N ALA A 78 -2.17 8.50 -4.89
CA ALA A 78 -3.33 8.62 -4.02
C ALA A 78 -4.65 8.67 -4.82
N VAL A 79 -4.68 9.43 -5.90
CA VAL A 79 -5.86 9.55 -6.78
C VAL A 79 -6.17 8.21 -7.47
N ILE A 80 -5.16 7.57 -8.04
CA ILE A 80 -5.32 6.27 -8.71
C ILE A 80 -5.82 5.23 -7.70
N ASN A 81 -5.24 5.19 -6.51
CA ASN A 81 -5.65 4.27 -5.45
C ASN A 81 -7.10 4.49 -5.02
N PHE A 82 -7.49 5.74 -4.82
CA PHE A 82 -8.86 6.10 -4.48
C PHE A 82 -9.84 5.68 -5.57
N LEU A 83 -9.54 5.99 -6.83
CA LEU A 83 -10.40 5.62 -7.96
C LEU A 83 -10.51 4.10 -8.12
N THR A 84 -9.40 3.38 -7.93
CA THR A 84 -9.38 1.92 -8.00
C THR A 84 -10.29 1.31 -6.92
N LEU A 85 -10.18 1.75 -5.68
CA LEU A 85 -11.02 1.27 -4.60
C LEU A 85 -12.48 1.63 -4.82
N TRP A 86 -12.75 2.84 -5.29
CA TRP A 86 -14.12 3.29 -5.55
C TRP A 86 -14.79 2.48 -6.67
N CYS A 87 -14.05 2.15 -7.72
CA CYS A 87 -14.59 1.33 -8.83
C CYS A 87 -14.72 -0.15 -8.45
N LEU A 88 -13.80 -0.70 -7.64
CA LEU A 88 -13.78 -2.12 -7.30
C LEU A 88 -14.76 -2.49 -6.18
N THR A 89 -15.04 -1.60 -5.24
CA THR A 89 -15.93 -1.90 -4.12
C THR A 89 -17.33 -2.32 -4.55
N PRO A 90 -18.04 -1.57 -5.43
CA PRO A 90 -19.37 -2.00 -5.89
C PRO A 90 -19.33 -3.28 -6.74
N MET A 91 -18.27 -3.52 -7.51
CA MET A 91 -18.11 -4.78 -8.26
C MET A 91 -17.94 -5.98 -7.34
N SER A 92 -17.14 -5.83 -6.28
CA SER A 92 -16.92 -6.87 -5.27
C SER A 92 -18.20 -7.27 -4.55
N GLU A 93 -19.05 -6.32 -4.23
CA GLU A 93 -20.36 -6.58 -3.59
C GLU A 93 -21.31 -7.30 -4.54
N SER A 94 -21.34 -6.93 -5.82
CA SER A 94 -22.16 -7.59 -6.83
C SER A 94 -21.79 -9.06 -7.02
N PHE A 95 -20.50 -9.38 -7.05
CA PHE A 95 -20.04 -10.76 -7.14
C PHE A 95 -20.34 -11.57 -5.88
N ARG A 96 -20.29 -10.93 -4.71
CA ARG A 96 -20.65 -11.56 -3.44
C ARG A 96 -22.13 -11.93 -3.40
N GLN A 97 -22.99 -11.03 -3.83
CA GLN A 97 -24.43 -11.22 -3.85
C GLN A 97 -24.86 -12.31 -4.83
N SER A 98 -24.18 -12.44 -5.96
CA SER A 98 -24.43 -13.51 -6.94
C SER A 98 -24.05 -14.89 -6.42
N ARG A 99 -23.08 -15.00 -5.52
CA ARG A 99 -22.69 -16.26 -4.89
C ARG A 99 -23.66 -16.69 -3.81
N ASP A 100 -24.10 -15.76 -2.96
CA ASP A 100 -25.06 -16.05 -1.91
C ASP A 100 -26.44 -16.46 -2.45
N SER A 101 -26.79 -16.05 -3.68
CA SER A 101 -28.03 -16.43 -4.33
C SER A 101 -27.98 -17.81 -5.03
N GLN A 102 -26.80 -18.43 -5.14
CA GLN A 102 -26.64 -19.78 -5.72
C GLN A 102 -26.53 -20.89 -4.65
N ASP A 103 -26.35 -20.53 -3.41
CA ASP A 103 -26.40 -21.42 -2.25
C ASP A 103 -27.81 -21.36 -1.59
#